data_f8065c5b5000249255e5eb98e3a22a8b
#
_entry.id   f8065c5b5000249255e5eb98e3a22a8b
#
_cell.length_a   1.000
_cell.length_b   1.000
_cell.length_c   1.000
_cell.angle_alpha   90.00
_cell.angle_beta   90.00
_cell.angle_gamma   90.00
#
_symmetry.space_group_name_H-M   'P 1'
#
loop_
_entity.id
_entity.type
_entity.pdbx_description
1 polymer ?
#
loop_
_entity_poly.entity_id
_entity_poly.type
_entity_poly.pdbx_seq_one_letter_code
_entity_poly.pdbx_strand_id
1 'polypeptide(L)'
;MTNAVAINQPIKTPQMLFGSDNINDFVNRVQSCKMEGDSMQPTIEPCEVVAFVDCGGIVLTPGIYVYTMDAFGRTCLFIKRIEPLAEGAIRIISDNHHYETFTLSTDEQKDIKIHGRVVASLAVRRFI
;
A
#
# COMPACT_ATOMS: atom_id res chain seq x y z
N MET A 1 -6.61 -1.74 15.20
CA MET A 1 -7.36 -1.88 14.07
C MET A 1 -6.67 -1.50 12.81
N THR A 2 -6.91 -2.09 11.81
CA THR A 2 -6.34 -1.77 10.54
C THR A 2 -7.42 -1.22 9.63
N ASN A 3 -7.01 -0.37 8.72
CA ASN A 3 -7.93 0.18 7.74
C ASN A 3 -7.86 -0.56 6.42
N ALA A 4 -7.07 -1.59 6.35
CA ALA A 4 -7.04 -2.38 5.14
C ALA A 4 -8.36 -3.11 4.98
N VAL A 5 -8.95 -2.98 3.83
CA VAL A 5 -10.23 -3.61 3.52
C VAL A 5 -10.06 -4.43 2.25
N ALA A 6 -10.26 -5.73 2.39
CA ALA A 6 -10.22 -6.59 1.22
C ALA A 6 -11.40 -6.27 0.33
N ILE A 7 -11.16 -6.28 -0.97
CA ILE A 7 -12.24 -6.20 -1.94
C ILE A 7 -12.86 -7.58 -2.00
N ASN A 8 -14.02 -7.73 -1.38
CA ASN A 8 -14.68 -9.01 -1.31
C ASN A 8 -15.41 -9.37 -2.59
N GLN A 9 -15.69 -8.38 -3.41
CA GLN A 9 -16.37 -8.60 -4.66
C GLN A 9 -15.46 -8.21 -5.79
N PRO A 10 -15.45 -8.96 -6.89
CA PRO A 10 -14.66 -8.60 -8.05
C PRO A 10 -15.09 -7.23 -8.56
N ILE A 11 -14.13 -6.51 -9.08
CA ILE A 11 -14.41 -5.27 -9.77
C ILE A 11 -15.17 -5.63 -11.03
N LYS A 12 -16.28 -4.94 -11.28
CA LYS A 12 -17.23 -5.36 -12.32
C LYS A 12 -16.72 -5.17 -13.73
N THR A 13 -15.93 -4.12 -13.96
CA THR A 13 -15.56 -3.74 -15.31
C THR A 13 -14.11 -3.98 -15.71
N PRO A 14 -13.26 -4.56 -14.88
CA PRO A 14 -11.86 -4.73 -15.28
C PRO A 14 -11.68 -5.60 -16.50
N GLN A 15 -12.58 -6.53 -16.75
CA GLN A 15 -12.48 -7.36 -17.94
C GLN A 15 -12.51 -6.56 -19.21
N MET A 16 -13.29 -5.48 -19.22
CA MET A 16 -13.34 -4.59 -20.36
C MET A 16 -12.04 -3.81 -20.52
N LEU A 17 -11.37 -3.54 -19.41
CA LEU A 17 -10.12 -2.78 -19.42
C LEU A 17 -8.92 -3.64 -19.74
N PHE A 18 -8.90 -4.87 -19.23
CA PHE A 18 -7.74 -5.73 -19.34
C PHE A 18 -7.96 -6.91 -20.27
N GLY A 19 -9.19 -7.31 -20.46
CA GLY A 19 -9.63 -8.17 -21.53
C GLY A 19 -9.07 -9.56 -21.63
N SER A 20 -8.87 -10.28 -20.53
CA SER A 20 -8.41 -11.64 -20.64
C SER A 20 -8.76 -12.43 -19.40
N ASP A 21 -8.52 -13.73 -19.44
CA ASP A 21 -8.76 -14.59 -18.31
C ASP A 21 -7.87 -14.25 -17.12
N ASN A 22 -6.72 -13.63 -17.37
CA ASN A 22 -5.80 -13.23 -16.31
C ASN A 22 -6.38 -12.17 -15.41
N ILE A 23 -7.37 -11.44 -15.86
CA ILE A 23 -7.97 -10.39 -15.04
C ILE A 23 -8.72 -10.95 -13.85
N ASN A 24 -9.36 -12.10 -14.00
CA ASN A 24 -10.06 -12.70 -12.86
C ASN A 24 -9.09 -13.04 -11.75
N ASP A 25 -7.93 -13.55 -12.10
CA ASP A 25 -6.88 -13.86 -11.16
C ASP A 25 -6.38 -12.59 -10.45
N PHE A 26 -6.16 -11.54 -11.22
CA PHE A 26 -5.75 -10.26 -10.69
C PHE A 26 -6.80 -9.70 -9.72
N VAL A 27 -8.04 -9.66 -10.16
CA VAL A 27 -9.13 -9.07 -9.37
C VAL A 27 -9.31 -9.83 -8.05
N ASN A 28 -9.17 -11.15 -8.08
CA ASN A 28 -9.34 -11.96 -6.88
C ASN A 28 -8.23 -11.75 -5.85
N ARG A 29 -7.10 -11.16 -6.27
CA ARG A 29 -5.98 -10.90 -5.37
C ARG A 29 -5.88 -9.46 -4.92
N VAL A 30 -6.71 -8.59 -5.45
CA VAL A 30 -6.66 -7.17 -5.14
C VAL A 30 -7.35 -6.92 -3.80
N GLN A 31 -6.66 -6.18 -2.95
CA GLN A 31 -7.22 -5.65 -1.71
C GLN A 31 -7.18 -4.13 -1.78
N SER A 32 -7.92 -3.49 -0.90
CA SER A 32 -7.91 -2.04 -0.90
C SER A 32 -7.92 -1.49 0.52
N CYS A 33 -7.41 -0.28 0.63
CA CYS A 33 -7.52 0.50 1.84
C CYS A 33 -7.57 1.97 1.46
N LYS A 34 -7.94 2.79 2.42
CA LYS A 34 -8.07 4.23 2.20
C LYS A 34 -6.78 4.92 2.64
N MET A 35 -6.34 5.88 1.84
CA MET A 35 -5.22 6.73 2.23
C MET A 35 -5.67 7.69 3.31
N GLU A 36 -5.01 7.64 4.45
CA GLU A 36 -5.26 8.57 5.54
C GLU A 36 -4.07 9.50 5.68
N GLY A 37 -4.36 10.78 5.82
CA GLY A 37 -3.31 11.77 5.90
C GLY A 37 -2.75 12.14 4.55
N ASP A 38 -1.74 13.00 4.57
CA ASP A 38 -1.21 13.65 3.38
C ASP A 38 0.25 13.29 3.10
N SER A 39 0.75 12.23 3.71
CA SER A 39 2.18 11.92 3.61
C SER A 39 2.62 11.52 2.21
N MET A 40 1.69 11.12 1.36
CA MET A 40 2.03 10.69 0.00
C MET A 40 1.60 11.69 -1.07
N GLN A 41 1.21 12.90 -0.67
CA GLN A 41 0.94 13.94 -1.64
C GLN A 41 2.22 14.30 -2.39
N PRO A 42 2.13 14.64 -3.68
CA PRO A 42 0.93 14.68 -4.51
C PRO A 42 0.60 13.37 -5.19
N THR A 43 1.34 12.31 -4.92
CA THR A 43 1.17 11.03 -5.61
C THR A 43 -0.16 10.38 -5.25
N ILE A 44 -0.48 10.37 -3.96
CA ILE A 44 -1.74 9.83 -3.46
C ILE A 44 -2.32 10.88 -2.53
N GLU A 45 -3.54 11.33 -2.85
CA GLU A 45 -4.19 12.34 -2.04
C GLU A 45 -4.92 11.70 -0.87
N PRO A 46 -5.15 12.44 0.21
CA PRO A 46 -5.96 11.93 1.31
C PRO A 46 -7.32 11.45 0.81
N CYS A 47 -7.80 10.38 1.40
CA CYS A 47 -9.09 9.77 1.10
C CYS A 47 -9.16 9.00 -0.21
N GLU A 48 -8.10 8.96 -0.99
CA GLU A 48 -8.09 8.07 -2.15
C GLU A 48 -8.10 6.62 -1.70
N VAL A 49 -8.73 5.79 -2.52
CA VAL A 49 -8.73 4.34 -2.30
C VAL A 49 -7.51 3.76 -2.99
N VAL A 50 -6.72 3.03 -2.25
CA VAL A 50 -5.48 2.45 -2.74
C VAL A 50 -5.69 0.95 -2.92
N ALA A 51 -5.39 0.46 -4.11
CA ALA A 51 -5.47 -0.97 -4.41
C ALA A 51 -4.08 -1.59 -4.35
N PHE A 52 -3.97 -2.73 -3.71
CA PHE A 52 -2.68 -3.39 -3.57
C PHE A 52 -2.82 -4.91 -3.69
N VAL A 53 -1.73 -5.57 -4.02
CA VAL A 53 -1.68 -7.02 -4.15
C VAL A 53 -0.59 -7.56 -3.22
N ASP A 54 -0.81 -8.77 -2.75
CA ASP A 54 0.15 -9.44 -1.89
C ASP A 54 1.50 -9.56 -2.60
N CYS A 55 2.56 -9.26 -1.88
CA CYS A 55 3.92 -9.34 -2.39
C CYS A 55 4.77 -10.34 -1.60
N GLY A 56 4.10 -11.23 -0.86
CA GLY A 56 4.82 -12.21 -0.05
C GLY A 56 5.47 -11.63 1.19
N GLY A 57 5.09 -10.42 1.58
CA GLY A 57 5.67 -9.77 2.75
C GLY A 57 7.06 -9.22 2.54
N ILE A 58 7.56 -9.19 1.30
CA ILE A 58 8.94 -8.82 1.00
C ILE A 58 8.95 -7.68 -0.01
N VAL A 59 9.83 -6.71 0.22
CA VAL A 59 10.06 -5.60 -0.70
C VAL A 59 11.24 -5.97 -1.58
N LEU A 60 10.97 -6.41 -2.81
CA LEU A 60 12.01 -6.79 -3.75
C LEU A 60 12.45 -5.65 -4.64
N THR A 61 11.55 -4.74 -4.95
CA THR A 61 11.82 -3.62 -5.85
C THR A 61 11.25 -2.35 -5.25
N PRO A 62 11.79 -1.18 -5.65
CA PRO A 62 11.19 0.09 -5.21
C PRO A 62 9.74 0.19 -5.65
N GLY A 63 8.91 0.74 -4.80
CA GLY A 63 7.51 0.93 -5.11
C GLY A 63 6.77 1.48 -3.90
N ILE A 64 5.45 1.59 -4.04
CA ILE A 64 4.60 2.02 -2.95
C ILE A 64 4.00 0.78 -2.32
N TYR A 65 4.02 0.72 -1.01
CA TYR A 65 3.60 -0.47 -0.27
C TYR A 65 2.64 -0.09 0.85
N VAL A 66 1.77 -1.03 1.17
CA VAL A 66 0.91 -0.95 2.34
C VAL A 66 1.53 -1.82 3.42
N TYR A 67 1.76 -1.26 4.57
CA TYR A 67 2.28 -2.03 5.68
C TYR A 67 1.64 -1.58 6.99
N THR A 68 1.71 -2.45 7.98
CA THR A 68 1.28 -2.12 9.33
C THR A 68 2.47 -2.21 10.27
N MET A 69 2.39 -1.44 11.32
CA MET A 69 3.41 -1.46 12.37
C MET A 69 2.71 -1.43 13.70
N ASP A 70 3.16 -2.30 14.59
CA ASP A 70 2.64 -2.33 15.95
C ASP A 70 3.43 -1.34 16.79
N ALA A 71 2.71 -0.42 17.42
CA ALA A 71 3.31 0.59 18.27
C ALA A 71 2.33 0.97 19.36
N PHE A 72 2.83 1.08 20.59
CA PHE A 72 2.02 1.53 21.72
C PHE A 72 0.74 0.73 21.91
N GLY A 73 0.83 -0.59 21.71
CA GLY A 73 -0.32 -1.47 21.86
C GLY A 73 -1.33 -1.36 20.74
N ARG A 74 -0.98 -0.74 19.65
CA ARG A 74 -1.88 -0.53 18.50
C ARG A 74 -1.19 -0.94 17.22
N THR A 75 -2.01 -1.34 16.25
CA THR A 75 -1.54 -1.58 14.90
C THR A 75 -1.91 -0.39 14.04
N CYS A 76 -0.92 0.23 13.43
CA CYS A 76 -1.12 1.38 12.55
C CYS A 76 -0.85 0.99 11.12
N LEU A 77 -1.69 1.49 10.22
CA LEU A 77 -1.57 1.23 8.79
C LEU A 77 -0.86 2.40 8.12
N PHE A 78 0.08 2.09 7.25
CA PHE A 78 0.85 3.08 6.50
C PHE A 78 0.88 2.74 5.02
N ILE A 79 0.92 3.79 4.20
CA ILE A 79 1.15 3.68 2.76
C ILE A 79 2.34 4.59 2.49
N LYS A 80 3.45 4.00 2.05
CA LYS A 80 4.69 4.74 1.84
C LYS A 80 5.43 4.16 0.66
N ARG A 81 6.33 4.97 0.11
CA ARG A 81 7.27 4.47 -0.88
C ARG A 81 8.39 3.75 -0.14
N ILE A 82 8.74 2.57 -0.59
CA ILE A 82 9.80 1.79 0.06
C ILE A 82 10.80 1.35 -0.99
N GLU A 83 12.08 1.51 -0.65
CA GLU A 83 13.19 1.04 -1.46
C GLU A 83 13.96 -0.02 -0.70
N PRO A 84 14.26 -1.16 -1.32
CA PRO A 84 15.12 -2.13 -0.68
C PRO A 84 16.57 -1.63 -0.73
N LEU A 85 17.29 -1.88 0.35
CA LEU A 85 18.69 -1.52 0.49
C LEU A 85 19.50 -2.79 0.71
N ALA A 86 20.82 -2.62 0.81
CA ALA A 86 21.71 -3.75 1.06
C ALA A 86 21.38 -4.41 2.40
N GLU A 87 21.63 -5.71 2.48
CA GLU A 87 21.55 -6.51 3.71
C GLU A 87 20.16 -6.51 4.32
N GLY A 88 19.13 -6.43 3.48
CA GLY A 88 17.75 -6.52 3.94
C GLY A 88 17.19 -5.24 4.54
N ALA A 89 17.97 -4.17 4.59
CA ALA A 89 17.47 -2.90 5.07
C ALA A 89 16.49 -2.30 4.07
N ILE A 90 15.65 -1.39 4.54
CA ILE A 90 14.72 -0.68 3.66
C ILE A 90 14.75 0.81 3.98
N ARG A 91 14.46 1.60 2.98
CA ARG A 91 14.26 3.04 3.14
C ARG A 91 12.79 3.33 2.94
N ILE A 92 12.20 4.04 3.91
CA ILE A 92 10.78 4.39 3.88
C ILE A 92 10.68 5.88 3.60
N ILE A 93 9.95 6.21 2.55
CA ILE A 93 9.91 7.56 1.99
C ILE A 93 8.46 8.01 1.90
N SER A 94 8.21 9.22 2.38
CA SER A 94 6.96 9.91 2.12
C SER A 94 7.17 10.81 0.92
N ASP A 95 6.26 10.73 -0.07
CA ASP A 95 6.40 11.58 -1.25
C ASP A 95 6.20 13.05 -0.91
N ASN A 96 5.46 13.34 0.15
CA ASN A 96 5.33 14.68 0.67
C ASN A 96 6.60 15.04 1.45
N HIS A 97 7.30 16.05 0.98
CA HIS A 97 8.61 16.42 1.55
C HIS A 97 8.54 16.99 2.97
N HIS A 98 7.35 17.23 3.48
CA HIS A 98 7.22 17.67 4.87
C HIS A 98 7.46 16.53 5.86
N TYR A 99 7.51 15.29 5.37
CA TYR A 99 7.76 14.13 6.20
C TYR A 99 9.18 13.61 5.96
N GLU A 100 9.79 13.10 7.01
CA GLU A 100 11.16 12.64 6.92
C GLU A 100 11.23 11.25 6.31
N THR A 101 12.32 11.01 5.58
CA THR A 101 12.69 9.70 5.10
C THR A 101 13.53 9.01 6.16
N PHE A 102 13.31 7.72 6.36
CA PHE A 102 14.12 7.00 7.33
C PHE A 102 14.45 5.60 6.82
N THR A 103 15.51 5.05 7.37
CA THR A 103 16.03 3.75 7.00
C THR A 103 15.88 2.80 8.17
N LEU A 104 15.42 1.59 7.90
CA LEU A 104 15.27 0.55 8.91
C LEU A 104 16.15 -0.63 8.55
N SER A 105 16.96 -1.07 9.51
CA SER A 105 17.71 -2.31 9.37
C SER A 105 16.75 -3.50 9.45
N THR A 106 17.26 -4.68 9.16
CA THR A 106 16.47 -5.90 9.28
C THR A 106 15.90 -6.04 10.69
N ASP A 107 16.70 -5.80 11.70
CA ASP A 107 16.24 -5.93 13.08
C ASP A 107 15.17 -4.92 13.43
N GLU A 108 15.25 -3.73 12.87
CA GLU A 108 14.28 -2.68 13.14
C GLU A 108 12.94 -2.91 12.47
N GLN A 109 12.87 -3.88 11.56
CA GLN A 109 11.63 -4.19 10.84
C GLN A 109 10.79 -5.25 11.51
N LYS A 110 11.18 -5.73 12.69
CA LYS A 110 10.50 -6.87 13.31
C LYS A 110 9.03 -6.62 13.62
N ASP A 111 8.66 -5.37 13.84
CA ASP A 111 7.27 -5.01 14.15
C ASP A 111 6.49 -4.56 12.92
N ILE A 112 7.10 -4.65 11.75
CA ILE A 112 6.48 -4.23 10.49
C ILE A 112 6.02 -5.45 9.72
N LYS A 113 4.79 -5.35 9.19
CA LYS A 113 4.27 -6.38 8.30
C LYS A 113 3.90 -5.73 6.99
N ILE A 114 4.54 -6.16 5.91
CA ILE A 114 4.25 -5.67 4.57
C ILE A 114 3.06 -6.46 4.03
N HIS A 115 1.97 -5.75 3.73
CA HIS A 115 0.74 -6.40 3.26
C HIS A 115 0.68 -6.52 1.77
N GLY A 116 1.27 -5.58 1.04
CA GLY A 116 1.25 -5.68 -0.39
C GLY A 116 1.81 -4.46 -1.08
N ARG A 117 1.95 -4.60 -2.39
CA ARG A 117 2.43 -3.54 -3.25
C ARG A 117 1.25 -2.82 -3.87
N VAL A 118 1.28 -1.51 -3.82
CA VAL A 118 0.23 -0.68 -4.41
C VAL A 118 0.32 -0.77 -5.93
N VAL A 119 -0.82 -1.03 -6.55
CA VAL A 119 -0.89 -1.14 -8.02
C VAL A 119 -1.78 -0.07 -8.63
N ALA A 120 -2.62 0.60 -7.83
CA ALA A 120 -3.51 1.63 -8.37
C ALA A 120 -4.07 2.45 -7.22
N SER A 121 -4.56 3.63 -7.56
CA SER A 121 -5.34 4.43 -6.61
C SER A 121 -6.50 5.07 -7.36
N LEU A 122 -7.55 5.37 -6.62
CA LEU A 122 -8.77 5.97 -7.18
C LEU A 122 -9.17 7.16 -6.33
N ALA A 123 -9.40 8.27 -7.00
CA ALA A 123 -9.98 9.44 -6.35
C ALA A 123 -11.44 9.16 -6.05
N VAL A 124 -11.88 9.58 -4.86
CA VAL A 124 -13.27 9.41 -4.44
C VAL A 124 -13.98 10.74 -4.62
N ARG A 125 -15.07 10.73 -5.39
CA ARG A 125 -15.91 11.90 -5.56
C ARG A 125 -17.16 11.73 -4.72
N ARG A 126 -17.50 12.77 -4.00
CA ARG A 126 -18.69 12.78 -3.19
C ARG A 126 -19.77 13.61 -3.85
N PHE A 127 -20.99 13.15 -3.75
CA PHE A 127 -22.12 13.80 -4.40
C PHE A 127 -23.18 14.27 -3.41
N ILE A 128 -22.83 14.30 -2.15
CA ILE A 128 -23.74 14.84 -1.12
C ILE A 128 -23.05 15.88 -0.30
#